data_88fa25372cc393d9d920fb5071052432
#
_entry.id   88fa25372cc393d9d920fb5071052432
#
_cell.length_a   1.000
_cell.length_b   1.000
_cell.length_c   1.000
_cell.angle_alpha   90.00
_cell.angle_beta   90.00
_cell.angle_gamma   90.00
#
_symmetry.space_group_name_H-M   'P 1'
#
loop_
_entity.id
_entity.type
_entity.pdbx_description
1 polymer ?
#
loop_
_entity_poly.entity_id
_entity_poly.type
_entity_poly.pdbx_seq_one_letter_code
_entity_poly.pdbx_strand_id
1 'polypeptide(L)'
;MVADEDKVFKALADPSRRQLLDGLRRKNGQTLSELCEGHDMTRQAVTKHLNLLEEANLVATAKRGREKLHFLNPVPINEIYMRWIGKFEQGRVQALHNLKQALQEKDQ
;
A
#
# COMPACT_ATOMS: atom_id res chain seq x y z
N MET A 1 -6.81 -7.86 14.35
CA MET A 1 -7.76 -7.19 15.24
C MET A 1 -8.44 -6.05 14.52
N VAL A 2 -9.71 -5.81 14.85
CA VAL A 2 -10.56 -4.89 14.09
C VAL A 2 -10.03 -3.46 14.09
N ALA A 3 -9.51 -2.98 15.24
CA ALA A 3 -9.02 -1.61 15.37
C ALA A 3 -7.81 -1.33 14.46
N ASP A 4 -6.94 -2.33 14.29
CA ASP A 4 -5.76 -2.19 13.43
C ASP A 4 -6.15 -2.19 11.96
N GLU A 5 -7.17 -2.94 11.60
CA GLU A 5 -7.67 -2.98 10.23
C GLU A 5 -8.27 -1.64 9.80
N ASP A 6 -8.97 -0.96 10.69
CA ASP A 6 -9.50 0.37 10.41
C ASP A 6 -8.37 1.37 10.12
N LYS A 7 -7.26 1.26 10.83
CA LYS A 7 -6.09 2.10 10.56
C LYS A 7 -5.52 1.84 9.17
N VAL A 8 -5.53 0.58 8.74
CA VAL A 8 -5.09 0.22 7.39
C VAL A 8 -5.96 0.91 6.34
N PHE A 9 -7.28 0.80 6.48
CA PHE A 9 -8.20 1.42 5.52
C PHE A 9 -8.06 2.94 5.50
N LYS A 10 -7.93 3.57 6.65
CA LYS A 10 -7.73 5.01 6.73
C LYS A 10 -6.42 5.44 6.06
N ALA A 11 -5.36 4.69 6.30
CA ALA A 11 -4.06 4.99 5.68
C ALA A 11 -4.14 4.87 4.16
N LEU A 12 -4.84 3.86 3.66
CA LEU A 12 -4.99 3.63 2.22
C LEU A 12 -5.97 4.59 1.54
N ALA A 13 -6.79 5.31 2.30
CA ALA A 13 -7.77 6.21 1.75
C ALA A 13 -7.16 7.47 1.14
N ASP A 14 -5.94 7.81 1.49
CA ASP A 14 -5.28 9.02 1.02
C ASP A 14 -4.38 8.71 -0.19
N PRO A 15 -4.58 9.42 -1.33
CA PRO A 15 -3.79 9.13 -2.53
C PRO A 15 -2.30 9.38 -2.37
N SER A 16 -1.89 10.38 -1.57
CA SER A 16 -0.47 10.63 -1.33
C SER A 16 0.19 9.48 -0.60
N ARG A 17 -0.51 8.89 0.38
CA ARG A 17 0.02 7.73 1.09
C ARG A 17 0.13 6.52 0.17
N ARG A 18 -0.85 6.32 -0.73
CA ARG A 18 -0.75 5.24 -1.72
C ARG A 18 0.43 5.44 -2.66
N GLN A 19 0.73 6.69 -3.04
CA GLN A 19 1.91 6.99 -3.87
C GLN A 19 3.20 6.64 -3.16
N LEU A 20 3.29 6.91 -1.86
CA LEU A 20 4.48 6.53 -1.08
C LEU A 20 4.64 5.01 -1.02
N LEU A 21 3.54 4.28 -0.83
CA LEU A 21 3.58 2.82 -0.85
C LEU A 21 3.99 2.29 -2.22
N ASP A 22 3.48 2.89 -3.29
CA ASP A 22 3.90 2.53 -4.66
C ASP A 22 5.39 2.75 -4.86
N GLY A 23 5.92 3.85 -4.35
CA GLY A 23 7.35 4.15 -4.41
C GLY A 23 8.18 3.10 -3.68
N LEU A 24 7.73 2.67 -2.50
CA LEU A 24 8.41 1.62 -1.75
C LEU A 24 8.30 0.25 -2.43
N ARG A 25 7.16 -0.02 -3.09
CA ARG A 25 7.01 -1.25 -3.86
C ARG A 25 8.02 -1.33 -5.00
N ARG A 26 8.26 -0.20 -5.68
CA ARG A 26 9.24 -0.15 -6.77
C ARG A 26 10.67 -0.21 -6.27
N LYS A 27 10.98 0.50 -5.19
CA LYS A 27 12.31 0.51 -4.58
C LYS A 27 12.13 0.48 -3.06
N ASN A 28 12.22 -0.71 -2.49
CA ASN A 28 12.05 -0.91 -1.06
C ASN A 28 13.31 -0.46 -0.29
N GLY A 29 13.15 -0.04 0.95
CA GLY A 29 14.28 0.35 1.78
C GLY A 29 14.81 1.75 1.48
N GLN A 30 13.93 2.75 1.44
CA GLN A 30 14.30 4.13 1.15
C GLN A 30 14.37 4.98 2.42
N THR A 31 15.31 5.93 2.41
CA THR A 31 15.40 6.96 3.45
C THR A 31 14.30 8.00 3.25
N LEU A 32 14.07 8.84 4.27
CA LEU A 32 13.14 9.95 4.15
C LEU A 32 13.54 10.88 3.00
N SER A 33 14.83 11.18 2.87
CA SER A 33 15.32 12.05 1.79
C SER A 33 15.03 11.48 0.41
N GLU A 34 15.25 10.18 0.22
CA GLU A 34 14.95 9.52 -1.05
C GLU A 34 13.46 9.59 -1.38
N LEU A 35 12.60 9.38 -0.38
CA LEU A 35 11.15 9.47 -0.57
C LEU A 35 10.72 10.89 -0.90
N CYS A 36 11.34 11.90 -0.27
CA CYS A 36 11.05 13.29 -0.59
C CYS A 36 11.44 13.66 -2.01
N GLU A 37 12.58 13.16 -2.48
CA GLU A 37 13.04 13.41 -3.85
C GLU A 37 12.13 12.76 -4.89
N GLY A 38 11.58 11.60 -4.57
CA GLY A 38 10.74 10.84 -5.49
C GLY A 38 9.29 11.28 -5.57
N HIS A 39 8.88 12.25 -4.75
CA HIS A 39 7.48 12.65 -4.65
C HIS A 39 7.36 14.17 -4.57
N ASP A 40 6.27 14.70 -5.14
CA ASP A 40 6.00 16.14 -5.13
C ASP A 40 5.24 16.51 -3.85
N MET A 41 5.96 16.45 -2.74
CA MET A 41 5.43 16.76 -1.41
C MET A 41 6.52 17.39 -0.57
N THR A 42 6.10 18.22 0.40
CA THR A 42 7.06 18.77 1.35
C THR A 42 7.59 17.68 2.27
N ARG A 43 8.77 17.89 2.83
CA ARG A 43 9.36 16.95 3.80
C ARG A 43 8.45 16.73 4.98
N GLN A 44 7.79 17.80 5.46
CA GLN A 44 6.84 17.69 6.57
C GLN A 44 5.65 16.81 6.21
N ALA A 45 5.12 16.94 5.00
CA ALA A 45 4.01 16.13 4.53
C ALA A 45 4.40 14.65 4.42
N VAL A 46 5.57 14.36 3.84
CA VAL A 46 6.07 13.00 3.73
C VAL A 46 6.23 12.38 5.11
N THR A 47 6.82 13.12 6.06
CA THR A 47 7.01 12.64 7.43
C THR A 47 5.68 12.30 8.09
N LYS A 48 4.69 13.17 7.95
CA LYS A 48 3.37 12.96 8.53
C LYS A 48 2.69 11.71 7.92
N HIS A 49 2.77 11.57 6.61
CA HIS A 49 2.21 10.41 5.93
C HIS A 49 2.89 9.11 6.34
N LEU A 50 4.23 9.13 6.45
CA LEU A 50 4.98 7.95 6.87
C LEU A 50 4.61 7.53 8.29
N ASN A 51 4.41 8.50 9.19
CA ASN A 51 4.01 8.20 10.56
C ASN A 51 2.66 7.46 10.59
N LEU A 52 1.71 7.92 9.79
CA LEU A 52 0.41 7.26 9.70
C LEU A 52 0.51 5.85 9.10
N LEU A 53 1.38 5.68 8.10
CA LEU A 53 1.63 4.38 7.50
C LEU A 53 2.30 3.43 8.48
N GLU A 54 3.24 3.92 9.30
CA GLU A 54 3.87 3.12 10.34
C GLU A 54 2.87 2.71 11.42
N GLU A 55 1.99 3.62 11.84
CA GLU A 55 0.94 3.32 12.81
C GLU A 55 -0.01 2.25 12.32
N ALA A 56 -0.27 2.23 11.02
CA ALA A 56 -1.11 1.21 10.38
C ALA A 56 -0.36 -0.09 10.10
N ASN A 57 0.92 -0.13 10.42
CA ASN A 57 1.81 -1.27 10.17
C ASN A 57 1.99 -1.59 8.69
N LEU A 58 1.77 -0.59 7.82
CA LEU A 58 1.99 -0.73 6.38
C LEU A 58 3.42 -0.40 5.97
N VAL A 59 4.15 0.29 6.84
CA VAL A 59 5.56 0.62 6.66
C VAL A 59 6.31 0.14 7.90
N ALA A 60 7.36 -0.64 7.68
CA ALA A 60 8.31 -1.03 8.72
C ALA A 60 9.60 -0.24 8.52
N THR A 61 10.36 -0.03 9.57
CA THR A 61 11.61 0.72 9.50
C THR A 61 12.76 -0.08 10.07
N ALA A 62 13.95 0.20 9.56
CA ALA A 62 15.19 -0.38 10.07
C ALA A 62 16.28 0.68 10.02
N LYS A 63 17.17 0.65 11.02
CA LYS A 63 18.30 1.57 11.05
C LYS A 63 19.49 0.98 10.30
N ARG A 64 20.16 1.85 9.53
CA ARG A 64 21.43 1.54 8.89
C ARG A 64 22.36 2.72 9.16
N GLY A 65 23.24 2.59 10.17
CA GLY A 65 24.06 3.70 10.62
C GLY A 65 23.16 4.80 11.20
N ARG A 66 23.27 6.01 10.66
CA ARG A 66 22.43 7.14 11.08
C ARG A 66 21.14 7.24 10.29
N GLU A 67 20.97 6.40 9.28
CA GLU A 67 19.83 6.44 8.39
C GLU A 67 18.73 5.52 8.88
N LYS A 68 17.48 5.93 8.65
CA LYS A 68 16.29 5.13 8.89
C LYS A 68 15.73 4.74 7.53
N LEU A 69 15.67 3.45 7.25
CA LEU A 69 15.15 2.93 6.00
C LEU A 69 13.69 2.51 6.17
N HIS A 70 12.89 2.79 5.15
CA HIS A 70 11.46 2.49 5.16
C HIS A 70 11.17 1.35 4.19
N PHE A 71 10.38 0.40 4.64
CA PHE A 71 10.03 -0.79 3.87
C PHE A 71 8.52 -0.95 3.83
N LEU A 72 7.99 -1.33 2.67
CA LEU A 72 6.59 -1.72 2.57
C LEU A 72 6.37 -3.03 3.33
N ASN A 73 5.39 -3.04 4.22
CA ASN A 73 4.96 -4.26 4.89
C ASN A 73 3.63 -4.72 4.29
N PRO A 74 3.62 -5.80 3.50
CA PRO A 74 2.39 -6.24 2.85
C PRO A 74 1.45 -7.05 3.74
N VAL A 75 1.89 -7.41 4.95
CA VAL A 75 1.15 -8.34 5.81
C VAL A 75 -0.29 -7.88 6.10
N PRO A 76 -0.54 -6.61 6.52
CA PRO A 76 -1.92 -6.20 6.81
C PRO A 76 -2.83 -6.27 5.59
N ILE A 77 -2.33 -5.92 4.41
CA ILE A 77 -3.10 -5.99 3.17
C ILE A 77 -3.36 -7.45 2.80
N ASN A 78 -2.39 -8.32 2.99
CA ASN A 78 -2.56 -9.74 2.73
C ASN A 78 -3.61 -10.36 3.65
N GLU A 79 -3.68 -9.94 4.90
CA GLU A 79 -4.70 -10.43 5.84
C GLU A 79 -6.11 -10.06 5.36
N ILE A 80 -6.27 -8.83 4.85
CA ILE A 80 -7.54 -8.39 4.27
C ILE A 80 -7.88 -9.21 3.03
N TYR A 81 -6.90 -9.40 2.15
CA TYR A 81 -7.04 -10.22 0.95
C TYR A 81 -7.50 -11.64 1.29
N MET A 82 -6.86 -12.28 2.26
CA MET A 82 -7.18 -13.64 2.65
C MET A 82 -8.59 -13.76 3.20
N ARG A 83 -9.09 -12.71 3.86
CA ARG A 83 -10.45 -12.74 4.42
C ARG A 83 -11.52 -12.78 3.33
N TRP A 84 -11.36 -11.97 2.29
CA TRP A 84 -12.44 -11.75 1.32
C TRP A 84 -12.19 -12.38 -0.05
N ILE A 85 -10.95 -12.55 -0.44
CA ILE A 85 -10.60 -12.98 -1.79
C ILE A 85 -9.86 -14.32 -1.79
N GLY A 86 -9.03 -14.58 -0.78
CA GLY A 86 -8.20 -15.77 -0.72
C GLY A 86 -8.97 -17.09 -0.70
N LYS A 87 -10.28 -17.04 -0.40
CA LYS A 87 -11.14 -18.24 -0.42
C LYS A 87 -11.58 -18.62 -1.81
N PHE A 88 -11.45 -17.72 -2.79
CA PHE A 88 -11.82 -17.99 -4.17
C PHE A 88 -10.63 -18.57 -4.91
N GLU A 89 -10.91 -19.48 -5.82
CA GLU A 89 -9.90 -19.97 -6.74
C GLU A 89 -9.50 -18.83 -7.68
N GLN A 90 -8.20 -18.75 -7.98
CA GLN A 90 -7.68 -17.68 -8.84
C GLN A 90 -8.36 -17.68 -10.21
N GLY A 91 -8.69 -18.87 -10.72
CA GLY A 91 -9.41 -18.99 -11.99
C GLY A 91 -10.78 -18.34 -11.96
N ARG A 92 -11.50 -18.43 -10.84
CA ARG A 92 -12.82 -17.80 -10.70
C ARG A 92 -12.74 -16.28 -10.72
N VAL A 93 -11.74 -15.73 -10.04
CA VAL A 93 -11.52 -14.27 -10.05
C VAL A 93 -11.23 -13.80 -11.47
N GLN A 94 -10.36 -14.52 -12.18
CA GLN A 94 -10.02 -14.19 -13.56
C GLN A 94 -11.24 -14.32 -14.48
N ALA A 95 -12.05 -15.36 -14.29
CA ALA A 95 -13.26 -15.57 -15.08
C ALA A 95 -14.26 -14.42 -14.91
N LEU A 96 -14.45 -13.93 -13.70
CA LEU A 96 -15.33 -12.80 -13.42
C LEU A 96 -14.82 -11.53 -14.09
N HIS A 97 -13.52 -11.30 -14.03
CA HIS A 97 -12.89 -10.15 -14.68
C HIS A 97 -13.08 -10.21 -16.20
N ASN A 98 -12.86 -11.36 -16.80
CA ASN A 98 -13.02 -11.57 -18.25
C ASN A 98 -14.46 -11.38 -18.69
N LEU A 99 -15.41 -11.87 -17.90
CA LEU A 99 -16.84 -11.70 -18.20
C LEU A 99 -17.22 -10.22 -18.20
N LYS A 100 -16.74 -9.46 -17.21
CA LYS A 100 -17.01 -8.05 -17.13
C LYS A 100 -16.47 -7.30 -18.35
N GLN A 101 -15.25 -7.62 -18.78
CA GLN A 101 -14.67 -7.01 -19.98
C GLN A 101 -15.46 -7.34 -21.24
N ALA A 102 -15.88 -8.59 -21.40
CA ALA A 102 -16.68 -9.01 -22.55
C ALA A 102 -18.00 -8.27 -22.62
N LEU A 103 -18.66 -8.07 -21.48
CA LEU A 103 -19.92 -7.33 -21.44
C LEU A 103 -19.72 -5.84 -21.79
N GLN A 104 -18.61 -5.24 -21.34
CA GLN A 104 -18.30 -3.86 -21.66
C GLN A 104 -18.02 -3.68 -23.15
N GLU A 105 -17.33 -4.62 -23.78
CA GLU A 105 -17.05 -4.59 -25.22
C GLU A 105 -18.32 -4.66 -26.06
N LYS A 106 -19.32 -5.44 -25.60
CA LYS A 106 -20.60 -5.55 -26.31
C LYS A 106 -21.41 -4.27 -26.29
N ASP A 107 -21.24 -3.44 -25.27
CA ASP A 107 -21.97 -2.18 -25.12
C ASP A 107 -21.39 -1.06 -25.98
N GLN A 108 -20.29 -1.29 -26.64
CA GLN A 108 -19.70 -0.35 -27.60
C GLN A 108 -20.18 -0.68 -29.03
#